data_d7f1573691fd1daa9bf873ed6a0c74ad
#
_entry.id   d7f1573691fd1daa9bf873ed6a0c74ad
#
_cell.length_a   1.000
_cell.length_b   1.000
_cell.length_c   1.000
_cell.angle_alpha   90.00
_cell.angle_beta   90.00
_cell.angle_gamma   90.00
#
_symmetry.space_group_name_H-M   'P 1'
#
loop_
_entity.id
_entity.type
_entity.pdbx_description
1 polymer ?
#
loop_
_entity_poly.entity_id
_entity_poly.type
_entity_poly.pdbx_seq_one_letter_code
_entity_poly.pdbx_strand_id
1 'polypeptide(L)'
;MKKEHSSRWRKLDNAAQAFPAATGKKDTRVFRFYCQLKEDVQADLLQKALEETMEHYPVFSMVLRKGLFWFYLEQRDLPAKVEEEKRPPCSEIYVPDHKTLLFQVSYYKTRINFEVFHALTDGTGAMLFLKELVSNYLILRHPEETFSKVSEDMLTETDFEEDSFSQYYTGKKSEKEKSRPAYQIKGEYLEQEKMEITEILLSAEAVHKCAKAHGVSVTAYLAAALVYAVYEEIPKSRLKKPVSLMVPANLRNFFPSASMTNFWSWIEIACDLGPEASFEDALQITGAAMQKEALKQEISTRMNDLVRIERNPVLRAVPLEIKNLALMAGTTLGGRSITTVYSNIGRIQMPPEYETYIERFGFFTSTDKVQMCSCSYGDSMVLGITSKIADSNIERNLMHLLQKEGIVCEQEENDFPGQKEQPHGTAKLGLKIFSFTCIAAVVLCWMMNFLATPQMWWAGYATAGVFCAWLLIRVGYQKRKNPLKNSMWQLIFIMIGAILWDYATGWIGWSVDFAIPLAVLLNGATMQILARAYKMEVSEYLFYLMQSGAAGIVPAILWLTGTVRITWPSVICVGLSVLYLIGLFFFRGKDFMREMQKKFRV
;
A
#
# COMPACT_ATOMS: atom_id res chain seq x y z
N MET A 1 12.96 22.67 28.55
CA MET A 1 13.40 22.85 27.16
C MET A 1 13.16 21.51 26.46
N LYS A 2 12.07 21.35 25.67
CA LYS A 2 11.90 20.20 24.79
C LYS A 2 12.98 20.30 23.72
N LYS A 3 13.91 19.33 23.65
CA LYS A 3 14.83 19.18 22.54
C LYS A 3 13.99 19.17 21.25
N GLU A 4 14.20 20.13 20.37
CA GLU A 4 13.72 20.10 19.00
C GLU A 4 14.39 18.90 18.30
N HIS A 5 13.76 17.73 18.37
CA HIS A 5 14.13 16.64 17.48
C HIS A 5 13.77 17.09 16.06
N SER A 6 14.75 17.44 15.26
CA SER A 6 14.56 17.55 13.83
C SER A 6 14.04 16.20 13.35
N SER A 7 12.78 16.12 12.96
CA SER A 7 12.21 14.86 12.47
C SER A 7 13.02 14.40 11.25
N ARG A 8 13.72 13.26 11.38
CA ARG A 8 14.42 12.63 10.27
C ARG A 8 13.41 12.24 9.23
N TRP A 9 13.74 12.41 7.98
CA TRP A 9 12.90 11.98 6.87
C TRP A 9 13.76 11.37 5.77
N ARG A 10 13.18 10.44 5.03
CA ARG A 10 13.85 9.81 3.90
C ARG A 10 12.87 9.63 2.75
N LYS A 11 13.41 9.53 1.55
CA LYS A 11 12.68 9.20 0.35
C LYS A 11 12.21 7.74 0.41
N LEU A 12 11.06 7.45 -0.20
CA LEU A 12 10.60 6.09 -0.40
C LEU A 12 11.44 5.41 -1.49
N ASP A 13 11.77 4.13 -1.29
CA ASP A 13 12.52 3.32 -2.25
C ASP A 13 11.79 3.18 -3.58
N ASN A 14 12.52 2.90 -4.64
CA ASN A 14 11.94 2.74 -5.98
C ASN A 14 10.83 1.70 -6.04
N ALA A 15 11.07 0.51 -5.47
CA ALA A 15 10.08 -0.56 -5.41
C ALA A 15 8.84 -0.15 -4.59
N ALA A 16 9.05 0.59 -3.51
CA ALA A 16 8.00 0.99 -2.58
C ALA A 16 7.08 2.11 -3.11
N GLN A 17 7.51 2.90 -4.10
CA GLN A 17 6.72 4.05 -4.58
C GLN A 17 5.36 3.66 -5.19
N ALA A 18 5.25 2.45 -5.73
CA ALA A 18 4.00 1.96 -6.30
C ALA A 18 2.99 1.54 -5.25
N PHE A 19 3.42 1.10 -4.06
CA PHE A 19 2.52 0.54 -3.05
C PHE A 19 1.45 1.51 -2.55
N PRO A 20 1.75 2.77 -2.19
CA PRO A 20 0.71 3.68 -1.71
C PRO A 20 -0.35 4.00 -2.77
N ALA A 21 0.03 4.02 -4.06
CA ALA A 21 -0.89 4.25 -5.17
C ALA A 21 -1.73 3.01 -5.49
N ALA A 22 -1.15 1.80 -5.34
CA ALA A 22 -1.79 0.53 -5.65
C ALA A 22 -2.60 -0.04 -4.47
N THR A 23 -2.45 0.54 -3.26
CA THR A 23 -3.19 0.10 -2.06
C THR A 23 -4.67 0.39 -2.20
N GLY A 24 -5.49 -0.60 -1.87
CA GLY A 24 -6.94 -0.47 -1.91
C GLY A 24 -7.62 -1.63 -1.19
N LYS A 25 -8.95 -1.64 -1.25
CA LYS A 25 -9.77 -2.66 -0.57
C LYS A 25 -9.62 -4.08 -1.13
N LYS A 26 -9.12 -4.20 -2.37
CA LYS A 26 -8.86 -5.51 -2.99
C LYS A 26 -7.52 -6.08 -2.52
N ASP A 27 -6.53 -5.21 -2.34
CA ASP A 27 -5.21 -5.56 -1.89
C ASP A 27 -4.66 -4.40 -1.04
N THR A 28 -4.44 -4.68 0.24
CA THR A 28 -3.96 -3.71 1.23
C THR A 28 -2.47 -3.48 1.17
N ARG A 29 -1.74 -4.29 0.41
CA ARG A 29 -0.27 -4.31 0.37
C ARG A 29 0.35 -4.53 1.75
N VAL A 30 -0.35 -5.28 2.60
CA VAL A 30 0.10 -5.71 3.91
C VAL A 30 0.48 -7.17 3.81
N PHE A 31 1.61 -7.53 4.37
CA PHE A 31 2.00 -8.91 4.55
C PHE A 31 2.13 -9.22 6.04
N ARG A 32 1.91 -10.48 6.39
CA ARG A 32 2.01 -11.00 7.75
C ARG A 32 3.10 -12.05 7.83
N PHE A 33 4.01 -11.86 8.76
CA PHE A 33 4.77 -12.94 9.38
C PHE A 33 4.16 -13.27 10.73
N TYR A 34 4.31 -14.52 11.15
CA TYR A 34 4.00 -14.90 12.52
C TYR A 34 5.02 -15.92 13.04
N CYS A 35 5.14 -15.97 14.36
CA CYS A 35 5.84 -17.01 15.09
C CYS A 35 4.84 -17.74 15.96
N GLN A 36 4.71 -19.06 15.77
CA GLN A 36 3.92 -19.95 16.62
C GLN A 36 4.83 -20.46 17.72
N LEU A 37 4.46 -20.16 18.95
CA LEU A 37 5.14 -20.67 20.14
C LEU A 37 4.45 -21.94 20.64
N LYS A 38 5.15 -22.68 21.50
CA LYS A 38 4.60 -23.87 22.19
C LYS A 38 3.84 -23.50 23.47
N GLU A 39 3.80 -22.22 23.85
CA GLU A 39 3.16 -21.71 25.04
C GLU A 39 2.36 -20.42 24.75
N ASP A 40 1.42 -20.08 25.65
CA ASP A 40 0.57 -18.89 25.48
C ASP A 40 1.37 -17.61 25.62
N VAL A 41 1.07 -16.64 24.74
CA VAL A 41 1.69 -15.32 24.70
C VAL A 41 1.21 -14.44 25.85
N GLN A 42 2.13 -13.85 26.58
CA GLN A 42 1.85 -12.84 27.60
C GLN A 42 1.96 -11.43 27.03
N ALA A 43 0.84 -10.73 26.93
CA ALA A 43 0.73 -9.41 26.30
C ALA A 43 1.69 -8.36 26.88
N ASP A 44 1.81 -8.31 28.21
CA ASP A 44 2.66 -7.32 28.91
C ASP A 44 4.16 -7.53 28.62
N LEU A 45 4.59 -8.80 28.53
CA LEU A 45 5.97 -9.13 28.16
C LEU A 45 6.24 -8.84 26.68
N LEU A 46 5.27 -9.15 25.81
CA LEU A 46 5.37 -8.86 24.40
C LEU A 46 5.41 -7.34 24.14
N GLN A 47 4.68 -6.54 24.92
CA GLN A 47 4.75 -5.07 24.84
C GLN A 47 6.15 -4.56 25.19
N LYS A 48 6.76 -5.06 26.27
CA LYS A 48 8.14 -4.69 26.66
C LYS A 48 9.15 -5.11 25.59
N ALA A 49 9.03 -6.34 25.08
CA ALA A 49 9.88 -6.82 24.01
C ALA A 49 9.77 -5.96 22.75
N LEU A 50 8.55 -5.48 22.42
CA LEU A 50 8.33 -4.57 21.30
C LEU A 50 9.02 -3.22 21.52
N GLU A 51 8.95 -2.66 22.71
CA GLU A 51 9.60 -1.40 23.06
C GLU A 51 11.13 -1.51 22.92
N GLU A 52 11.74 -2.58 23.45
CA GLU A 52 13.16 -2.86 23.31
C GLU A 52 13.58 -3.07 21.83
N THR A 53 12.78 -3.83 21.07
CA THR A 53 13.05 -4.06 19.64
C THR A 53 12.98 -2.77 18.83
N MET A 54 12.04 -1.89 19.14
CA MET A 54 11.89 -0.60 18.45
C MET A 54 13.11 0.34 18.63
N GLU A 55 13.86 0.22 19.72
CA GLU A 55 15.09 0.98 19.93
C GLU A 55 16.18 0.61 18.92
N HIS A 56 16.23 -0.66 18.51
CA HIS A 56 17.22 -1.16 17.55
C HIS A 56 16.79 -0.94 16.10
N TYR A 57 15.50 -0.73 15.83
CA TYR A 57 14.95 -0.59 14.47
C TYR A 57 14.20 0.75 14.27
N PRO A 58 14.89 1.90 14.25
CA PRO A 58 14.24 3.21 14.13
C PRO A 58 13.46 3.39 12.80
N VAL A 59 13.71 2.58 11.77
CA VAL A 59 12.92 2.59 10.52
C VAL A 59 11.45 2.28 10.78
N PHE A 60 11.12 1.47 11.80
CA PHE A 60 9.73 1.15 12.14
C PHE A 60 9.00 2.29 12.87
N SER A 61 9.70 3.33 13.34
CA SER A 61 9.08 4.56 13.86
C SER A 61 8.69 5.55 12.76
N MET A 62 8.86 5.17 11.48
CA MET A 62 8.53 6.04 10.36
C MET A 62 7.06 5.93 9.94
N VAL A 63 6.50 7.07 9.58
CA VAL A 63 5.15 7.19 9.00
C VAL A 63 5.24 7.65 7.55
N LEU A 64 4.32 7.17 6.72
CA LEU A 64 4.28 7.56 5.31
C LEU A 64 3.58 8.91 5.14
N ARG A 65 4.26 9.80 4.43
CA ARG A 65 3.78 11.15 4.16
C ARG A 65 3.67 11.39 2.65
N LYS A 66 2.71 12.19 2.29
CA LYS A 66 2.47 12.60 0.91
C LYS A 66 3.08 13.97 0.64
N GLY A 67 4.06 14.04 -0.25
CA GLY A 67 4.61 15.28 -0.79
C GLY A 67 3.83 15.77 -2.01
N LEU A 68 4.35 16.78 -2.70
CA LEU A 68 3.76 17.29 -3.94
C LEU A 68 4.11 16.41 -5.14
N PHE A 69 5.33 15.88 -5.17
CA PHE A 69 5.86 15.10 -6.29
C PHE A 69 6.17 13.64 -5.94
N TRP A 70 6.26 13.26 -4.65
CA TRP A 70 6.58 11.90 -4.18
C TRP A 70 6.01 11.64 -2.79
N PHE A 71 6.04 10.35 -2.40
CA PHE A 71 5.89 9.94 -1.01
C PHE A 71 7.25 9.97 -0.30
N TYR A 72 7.23 10.22 0.99
CA TYR A 72 8.42 10.15 1.87
C TYR A 72 8.05 9.55 3.22
N LEU A 73 9.04 8.97 3.87
CA LEU A 73 8.92 8.45 5.23
C LEU A 73 9.45 9.52 6.19
N GLU A 74 8.72 9.78 7.27
CA GLU A 74 9.07 10.76 8.30
C GLU A 74 9.05 10.08 9.66
N GLN A 75 10.16 10.17 10.42
CA GLN A 75 10.23 9.61 11.76
C GLN A 75 9.31 10.37 12.71
N ARG A 76 8.51 9.62 13.49
CA ARG A 76 7.57 10.14 14.47
C ARG A 76 7.66 9.34 15.76
N ASP A 77 7.54 10.04 16.86
CA ASP A 77 7.42 9.43 18.18
C ASP A 77 5.95 9.04 18.41
N LEU A 78 5.59 7.86 17.88
CA LEU A 78 4.28 7.26 18.05
C LEU A 78 4.43 5.95 18.83
N PRO A 79 3.60 5.71 19.87
CA PRO A 79 3.69 4.49 20.65
C PRO A 79 3.25 3.28 19.80
N ALA A 80 4.13 2.29 19.70
CA ALA A 80 3.77 0.98 19.18
C ALA A 80 3.06 0.19 20.29
N LYS A 81 1.89 -0.39 19.97
CA LYS A 81 1.08 -1.15 20.94
C LYS A 81 0.86 -2.56 20.45
N VAL A 82 1.03 -3.48 21.37
CA VAL A 82 0.62 -4.87 21.19
C VAL A 82 -0.89 -4.97 21.45
N GLU A 83 -1.62 -5.61 20.55
CA GLU A 83 -3.05 -5.82 20.65
C GLU A 83 -3.39 -7.31 20.47
N GLU A 84 -4.46 -7.77 21.13
CA GLU A 84 -5.03 -9.06 20.78
C GLU A 84 -5.60 -9.01 19.36
N GLU A 85 -5.45 -10.10 18.59
CA GLU A 85 -5.92 -10.16 17.22
C GLU A 85 -7.45 -10.06 17.13
N LYS A 86 -7.96 -8.96 16.60
CA LYS A 86 -9.40 -8.66 16.45
C LYS A 86 -9.79 -8.27 15.02
N ARG A 87 -8.82 -8.08 14.14
CA ARG A 87 -9.06 -7.70 12.76
C ARG A 87 -8.68 -8.86 11.83
N PRO A 88 -9.31 -8.96 10.65
CA PRO A 88 -8.89 -9.92 9.66
C PRO A 88 -7.40 -9.76 9.34
N PRO A 89 -6.66 -10.85 9.13
CA PRO A 89 -5.27 -10.79 8.72
C PRO A 89 -5.05 -9.92 7.49
N CYS A 90 -3.91 -9.25 7.44
CA CYS A 90 -3.53 -8.32 6.37
C CYS A 90 -4.54 -7.19 6.13
N SER A 91 -5.25 -6.75 7.19
CA SER A 91 -6.11 -5.57 7.13
C SER A 91 -5.34 -4.30 6.80
N GLU A 92 -6.05 -3.26 6.32
CA GLU A 92 -5.45 -1.98 5.96
C GLU A 92 -4.72 -1.33 7.17
N ILE A 93 -3.40 -1.20 7.09
CA ILE A 93 -2.55 -0.49 8.06
C ILE A 93 -2.34 0.97 7.61
N TYR A 94 -2.01 1.15 6.33
CA TYR A 94 -1.84 2.48 5.75
C TYR A 94 -3.18 3.09 5.39
N VAL A 95 -3.54 4.16 6.08
CA VAL A 95 -4.71 4.97 5.74
C VAL A 95 -4.22 6.33 5.25
N PRO A 96 -4.50 6.72 4.00
CA PRO A 96 -4.09 8.01 3.47
C PRO A 96 -4.48 9.17 4.38
N ASP A 97 -3.57 10.12 4.56
CA ASP A 97 -3.74 11.30 5.39
C ASP A 97 -3.80 11.02 6.93
N HIS A 98 -3.56 9.77 7.36
CA HIS A 98 -3.36 9.42 8.78
C HIS A 98 -1.87 9.29 9.11
N LYS A 99 -1.53 9.61 10.36
CA LYS A 99 -0.21 9.36 10.93
C LYS A 99 -0.30 8.10 11.77
N THR A 100 -0.11 6.98 11.13
CA THR A 100 -0.06 5.68 11.79
C THR A 100 1.29 5.04 11.52
N LEU A 101 1.79 4.27 12.45
CA LEU A 101 2.88 3.35 12.17
C LEU A 101 2.47 2.44 11.01
N LEU A 102 3.44 2.02 10.22
CA LEU A 102 3.22 1.21 9.02
C LEU A 102 3.32 -0.29 9.31
N PHE A 103 3.25 -0.67 10.57
CA PHE A 103 3.22 -2.04 11.03
C PHE A 103 2.28 -2.19 12.23
N GLN A 104 1.98 -3.43 12.56
CA GLN A 104 1.21 -3.82 13.73
C GLN A 104 1.77 -5.12 14.31
N VAL A 105 1.86 -5.19 15.64
CA VAL A 105 2.09 -6.42 16.39
C VAL A 105 0.81 -6.82 17.09
N SER A 106 0.39 -8.06 16.91
CA SER A 106 -0.74 -8.63 17.61
C SER A 106 -0.42 -10.05 18.08
N TYR A 107 -1.23 -10.57 18.99
CA TYR A 107 -1.10 -11.96 19.44
C TYR A 107 -2.45 -12.67 19.47
N TYR A 108 -2.42 -13.96 19.31
CA TYR A 108 -3.58 -14.82 19.51
C TYR A 108 -3.14 -16.18 20.04
N LYS A 109 -3.56 -16.53 21.27
CA LYS A 109 -3.12 -17.74 21.99
C LYS A 109 -1.58 -17.82 22.03
N THR A 110 -1.01 -18.81 21.35
CA THR A 110 0.43 -19.05 21.27
C THR A 110 1.12 -18.36 20.09
N ARG A 111 0.40 -17.55 19.28
CA ARG A 111 0.92 -16.96 18.05
C ARG A 111 1.20 -15.46 18.22
N ILE A 112 2.43 -15.04 17.90
CA ILE A 112 2.83 -13.64 17.75
C ILE A 112 2.74 -13.27 16.30
N ASN A 113 1.91 -12.29 15.94
CA ASN A 113 1.71 -11.81 14.58
C ASN A 113 2.42 -10.48 14.37
N PHE A 114 3.07 -10.34 13.23
CA PHE A 114 3.71 -9.12 12.78
C PHE A 114 3.25 -8.77 11.38
N GLU A 115 2.51 -7.70 11.23
CA GLU A 115 1.98 -7.22 9.95
C GLU A 115 2.64 -5.92 9.55
N VAL A 116 3.01 -5.80 8.29
CA VAL A 116 3.73 -4.65 7.76
C VAL A 116 3.11 -4.19 6.45
N PHE A 117 2.92 -2.88 6.32
CA PHE A 117 2.64 -2.26 5.03
C PHE A 117 3.90 -2.24 4.18
N HIS A 118 3.87 -2.85 3.02
CA HIS A 118 5.04 -3.17 2.20
C HIS A 118 5.88 -1.96 1.76
N ALA A 119 5.34 -0.73 1.87
CA ALA A 119 6.12 0.48 1.61
C ALA A 119 7.18 0.78 2.68
N LEU A 120 7.11 0.16 3.87
CA LEU A 120 8.07 0.38 4.95
C LEU A 120 9.35 -0.44 4.75
N THR A 121 9.17 -1.73 4.48
CA THR A 121 10.26 -2.72 4.39
C THR A 121 9.85 -3.90 3.54
N ASP A 122 10.82 -4.73 3.15
CA ASP A 122 10.57 -6.02 2.50
C ASP A 122 10.57 -7.19 3.50
N GLY A 123 10.41 -8.41 2.96
CA GLY A 123 10.37 -9.63 3.77
C GLY A 123 11.64 -9.86 4.59
N THR A 124 12.81 -9.43 4.11
CA THR A 124 14.08 -9.58 4.84
C THR A 124 14.10 -8.67 6.07
N GLY A 125 13.80 -7.38 5.88
CA GLY A 125 13.79 -6.44 7.00
C GLY A 125 12.69 -6.76 8.03
N ALA A 126 11.52 -7.21 7.57
CA ALA A 126 10.45 -7.63 8.47
C ALA A 126 10.80 -8.89 9.26
N MET A 127 11.49 -9.86 8.65
CA MET A 127 11.90 -11.08 9.32
C MET A 127 12.98 -10.81 10.38
N LEU A 128 13.93 -9.90 10.11
CA LEU A 128 14.92 -9.49 11.11
C LEU A 128 14.25 -8.89 12.33
N PHE A 129 13.29 -7.99 12.13
CA PHE A 129 12.52 -7.40 13.22
C PHE A 129 11.75 -8.45 14.03
N LEU A 130 11.02 -9.37 13.36
CA LEU A 130 10.26 -10.40 14.05
C LEU A 130 11.16 -11.35 14.85
N LYS A 131 12.29 -11.76 14.29
CA LYS A 131 13.26 -12.62 14.99
C LYS A 131 13.74 -11.97 16.30
N GLU A 132 14.08 -10.71 16.27
CA GLU A 132 14.51 -9.97 17.45
C GLU A 132 13.36 -9.76 18.44
N LEU A 133 12.16 -9.43 17.96
CA LEU A 133 10.97 -9.32 18.80
C LEU A 133 10.70 -10.62 19.57
N VAL A 134 10.76 -11.76 18.88
CA VAL A 134 10.55 -13.09 19.49
C VAL A 134 11.69 -13.41 20.46
N SER A 135 12.93 -13.07 20.11
CA SER A 135 14.09 -13.25 20.98
C SER A 135 13.93 -12.45 22.28
N ASN A 136 13.66 -11.15 22.20
CA ASN A 136 13.45 -10.29 23.37
C ASN A 136 12.27 -10.77 24.22
N TYR A 137 11.19 -11.23 23.57
CA TYR A 137 10.04 -11.79 24.27
C TYR A 137 10.42 -13.06 25.07
N LEU A 138 11.12 -14.02 24.48
CA LEU A 138 11.50 -15.27 25.14
C LEU A 138 12.54 -15.03 26.26
N ILE A 139 13.48 -14.11 26.08
CA ILE A 139 14.41 -13.68 27.14
C ILE A 139 13.64 -13.11 28.34
N LEU A 140 12.65 -12.26 28.10
CA LEU A 140 11.81 -11.70 29.19
C LEU A 140 10.88 -12.75 29.83
N ARG A 141 10.47 -13.75 29.07
CA ARG A 141 9.56 -14.80 29.51
C ARG A 141 10.24 -15.87 30.35
N HIS A 142 11.50 -16.18 30.02
CA HIS A 142 12.34 -17.22 30.63
C HIS A 142 13.66 -16.63 31.14
N PRO A 143 13.63 -15.78 32.18
CA PRO A 143 14.83 -15.10 32.69
C PRO A 143 15.86 -16.07 33.33
N GLU A 144 15.45 -17.30 33.61
CA GLU A 144 16.30 -18.39 34.12
C GLU A 144 17.14 -19.07 33.02
N GLU A 145 16.77 -18.89 31.76
CA GLU A 145 17.46 -19.48 30.60
C GLU A 145 18.51 -18.53 30.04
N THR A 146 19.53 -19.08 29.39
CA THR A 146 20.54 -18.29 28.70
C THR A 146 20.31 -18.34 27.20
N PHE A 147 19.85 -17.23 26.62
CA PHE A 147 19.63 -17.10 25.18
C PHE A 147 20.75 -16.28 24.54
N SER A 148 21.22 -16.76 23.38
CA SER A 148 22.09 -15.98 22.51
C SER A 148 21.29 -14.87 21.82
N LYS A 149 21.83 -13.67 21.72
CA LYS A 149 21.19 -12.60 20.96
C LYS A 149 21.13 -12.94 19.48
N VAL A 150 20.00 -12.64 18.86
CA VAL A 150 19.76 -12.95 17.43
C VAL A 150 20.42 -11.91 16.51
N SER A 151 20.58 -10.66 16.98
CA SER A 151 21.35 -9.63 16.28
C SER A 151 22.53 -9.21 17.14
N GLU A 152 23.75 -9.53 16.69
CA GLU A 152 24.98 -9.07 17.35
C GLU A 152 25.41 -7.69 16.84
N ASP A 153 25.04 -7.32 15.63
CA ASP A 153 25.43 -6.04 15.01
C ASP A 153 24.27 -5.04 15.09
N MET A 154 24.47 -3.98 15.88
CA MET A 154 23.60 -2.79 15.80
C MET A 154 23.66 -2.25 14.37
N LEU A 155 22.50 -2.20 13.72
CA LEU A 155 22.37 -1.56 12.42
C LEU A 155 22.86 -0.11 12.55
N THR A 156 23.82 0.27 11.73
CA THR A 156 24.38 1.61 11.76
C THR A 156 23.40 2.63 11.18
N GLU A 157 23.52 3.90 11.55
CA GLU A 157 22.65 4.96 10.99
C GLU A 157 22.75 5.03 9.46
N THR A 158 23.91 4.71 8.89
CA THR A 158 24.16 4.66 7.44
C THR A 158 23.34 3.57 6.75
N ASP A 159 23.06 2.45 7.41
CA ASP A 159 22.29 1.33 6.85
C ASP A 159 20.81 1.70 6.64
N PHE A 160 20.31 2.71 7.39
CA PHE A 160 18.94 3.22 7.23
C PHE A 160 18.81 4.25 6.10
N GLU A 161 19.88 4.93 5.71
CA GLU A 161 19.87 6.00 4.71
C GLU A 161 20.30 5.51 3.32
N GLU A 162 20.83 4.30 3.22
CA GLU A 162 21.36 3.73 1.99
C GLU A 162 20.29 3.58 0.91
N ASP A 163 20.49 4.25 -0.23
CA ASP A 163 19.70 4.03 -1.46
C ASP A 163 20.40 2.97 -2.33
N SER A 164 20.23 1.70 -1.98
CA SER A 164 20.87 0.57 -2.64
C SER A 164 20.54 0.48 -4.14
N PHE A 165 19.34 0.93 -4.56
CA PHE A 165 19.00 0.98 -5.98
C PHE A 165 19.86 1.97 -6.77
N SER A 166 20.10 3.16 -6.21
CA SER A 166 20.94 4.17 -6.86
C SER A 166 22.41 3.79 -6.88
N GLN A 167 22.89 3.07 -5.86
CA GLN A 167 24.27 2.62 -5.73
C GLN A 167 24.66 1.64 -6.85
N TYR A 168 23.77 0.71 -7.20
CA TYR A 168 24.04 -0.34 -8.20
C TYR A 168 23.50 -0.03 -9.60
N TYR A 169 23.06 1.20 -9.84
CA TYR A 169 22.56 1.62 -11.15
C TYR A 169 23.66 1.74 -12.19
N THR A 170 23.59 0.94 -13.26
CA THR A 170 24.56 0.93 -14.37
C THR A 170 24.08 1.61 -15.65
N GLY A 171 22.80 1.98 -15.74
CA GLY A 171 22.21 2.63 -16.91
C GLY A 171 21.90 1.70 -18.10
N LYS A 172 22.20 0.40 -18.04
CA LYS A 172 21.86 -0.56 -19.10
C LYS A 172 20.34 -0.67 -19.27
N LYS A 173 19.89 -0.74 -20.52
CA LYS A 173 18.47 -0.92 -20.86
C LYS A 173 18.12 -2.38 -21.04
N SER A 174 16.89 -2.75 -20.69
CA SER A 174 16.31 -4.04 -21.05
C SER A 174 16.02 -4.08 -22.55
N GLU A 175 16.42 -5.16 -23.19
CA GLU A 175 16.02 -5.50 -24.57
C GLU A 175 14.81 -6.43 -24.60
N LYS A 176 14.22 -6.72 -23.42
CA LYS A 176 13.10 -7.66 -23.30
C LYS A 176 11.86 -7.17 -24.05
N GLU A 177 11.24 -8.10 -24.75
CA GLU A 177 9.90 -7.93 -25.29
C GLU A 177 8.89 -7.65 -24.18
N LYS A 178 7.82 -6.93 -24.52
CA LYS A 178 6.72 -6.67 -23.58
C LYS A 178 6.10 -7.98 -23.15
N SER A 179 5.85 -8.11 -21.84
CA SER A 179 5.16 -9.27 -21.26
C SER A 179 3.82 -9.51 -21.97
N ARG A 180 3.56 -10.76 -22.37
CA ARG A 180 2.30 -11.15 -22.99
C ARG A 180 1.18 -11.23 -21.95
N PRO A 181 -0.09 -10.96 -22.33
CA PRO A 181 -1.21 -11.18 -21.43
C PRO A 181 -1.30 -12.64 -20.99
N ALA A 182 -1.31 -12.88 -19.67
CA ALA A 182 -1.42 -14.19 -19.07
C ALA A 182 -2.88 -14.60 -18.82
N TYR A 183 -3.08 -15.87 -18.53
CA TYR A 183 -4.37 -16.37 -18.04
C TYR A 183 -4.71 -15.66 -16.71
N GLN A 184 -5.95 -15.25 -16.57
CA GLN A 184 -6.47 -14.71 -15.31
C GLN A 184 -7.44 -15.73 -14.73
N ILE A 185 -7.17 -16.16 -13.48
CA ILE A 185 -8.01 -17.11 -12.77
C ILE A 185 -9.41 -16.53 -12.66
N LYS A 186 -10.41 -17.34 -12.98
CA LYS A 186 -11.81 -16.93 -12.98
C LYS A 186 -12.51 -17.56 -11.80
N GLY A 187 -13.39 -16.83 -11.16
CA GLY A 187 -14.20 -17.26 -10.04
C GLY A 187 -15.03 -16.10 -9.51
N GLU A 188 -15.83 -16.35 -8.52
CA GLU A 188 -16.52 -15.32 -7.78
C GLU A 188 -15.52 -14.63 -6.84
N TYR A 189 -15.47 -13.30 -6.90
CA TYR A 189 -14.56 -12.56 -6.03
C TYR A 189 -15.21 -12.34 -4.67
N LEU A 190 -14.46 -12.66 -3.62
CA LEU A 190 -14.84 -12.36 -2.25
C LEU A 190 -15.06 -10.87 -2.03
N GLU A 191 -15.91 -10.53 -1.08
CA GLU A 191 -16.14 -9.14 -0.66
C GLU A 191 -14.83 -8.41 -0.36
N GLN A 192 -14.83 -7.10 -0.52
CA GLN A 192 -13.63 -6.27 -0.55
C GLN A 192 -12.66 -6.44 0.62
N GLU A 193 -13.15 -6.84 1.79
CA GLU A 193 -12.33 -6.97 3.02
C GLU A 193 -12.10 -8.45 3.42
N LYS A 194 -12.67 -9.41 2.68
CA LYS A 194 -12.50 -10.86 2.91
C LYS A 194 -11.40 -11.43 2.03
N MET A 195 -10.65 -12.37 2.56
CA MET A 195 -9.60 -13.12 1.88
C MET A 195 -9.60 -14.54 2.45
N GLU A 196 -9.56 -15.55 1.60
CA GLU A 196 -9.29 -16.92 2.03
C GLU A 196 -7.80 -17.06 2.33
N ILE A 197 -7.50 -17.74 3.42
CA ILE A 197 -6.15 -18.05 3.85
C ILE A 197 -6.11 -19.55 4.14
N THR A 198 -5.28 -20.26 3.40
CA THR A 198 -5.03 -21.69 3.60
C THR A 198 -3.56 -21.87 3.93
N GLU A 199 -3.27 -22.54 5.03
CA GLU A 199 -1.90 -22.90 5.39
C GLU A 199 -1.71 -24.41 5.28
N ILE A 200 -0.65 -24.81 4.60
CA ILE A 200 -0.28 -26.20 4.39
C ILE A 200 1.08 -26.43 5.03
N LEU A 201 1.13 -27.40 5.94
CA LEU A 201 2.35 -27.82 6.63
C LEU A 201 2.99 -28.97 5.89
N LEU A 202 4.29 -28.88 5.69
CA LEU A 202 5.13 -29.86 4.98
C LEU A 202 6.42 -30.10 5.74
N SER A 203 7.05 -31.28 5.53
CA SER A 203 8.45 -31.47 5.91
C SER A 203 9.36 -30.75 4.91
N ALA A 204 10.20 -29.84 5.42
CA ALA A 204 11.18 -29.12 4.61
C ALA A 204 12.21 -30.08 3.98
N GLU A 205 12.58 -31.16 4.70
CA GLU A 205 13.48 -32.20 4.22
C GLU A 205 12.84 -32.97 3.07
N ALA A 206 11.56 -33.36 3.19
CA ALA A 206 10.85 -34.07 2.13
C ALA A 206 10.77 -33.24 0.85
N VAL A 207 10.40 -31.95 0.97
CA VAL A 207 10.36 -31.02 -0.17
C VAL A 207 11.74 -30.86 -0.81
N HIS A 208 12.79 -30.70 0.01
CA HIS A 208 14.18 -30.61 -0.48
C HIS A 208 14.60 -31.86 -1.24
N LYS A 209 14.30 -33.05 -0.70
CA LYS A 209 14.60 -34.33 -1.33
C LYS A 209 13.92 -34.49 -2.69
N CYS A 210 12.62 -34.15 -2.79
CA CYS A 210 11.87 -34.15 -4.05
C CYS A 210 12.46 -33.17 -5.06
N ALA A 211 12.69 -31.92 -4.66
CA ALA A 211 13.29 -30.91 -5.54
C ALA A 211 14.67 -31.38 -6.07
N LYS A 212 15.50 -31.96 -5.20
CA LYS A 212 16.81 -32.50 -5.57
C LYS A 212 16.70 -33.69 -6.52
N ALA A 213 15.72 -34.59 -6.35
CA ALA A 213 15.47 -35.71 -7.24
C ALA A 213 15.14 -35.25 -8.67
N HIS A 214 14.43 -34.15 -8.82
CA HIS A 214 14.15 -33.50 -10.11
C HIS A 214 15.25 -32.53 -10.59
N GLY A 215 16.36 -32.39 -9.85
CA GLY A 215 17.51 -31.55 -10.24
C GLY A 215 17.25 -30.05 -10.20
N VAL A 216 16.25 -29.59 -9.43
CA VAL A 216 15.85 -28.16 -9.31
C VAL A 216 15.98 -27.66 -7.88
N SER A 217 15.93 -26.32 -7.71
CA SER A 217 15.86 -25.72 -6.38
C SER A 217 14.47 -25.89 -5.76
N VAL A 218 14.37 -25.85 -4.43
CA VAL A 218 13.07 -25.87 -3.71
C VAL A 218 12.12 -24.78 -4.23
N THR A 219 12.65 -23.57 -4.49
CA THR A 219 11.85 -22.47 -5.05
C THR A 219 11.30 -22.80 -6.44
N ALA A 220 12.12 -23.41 -7.31
CA ALA A 220 11.69 -23.80 -8.66
C ALA A 220 10.66 -24.95 -8.61
N TYR A 221 10.86 -25.91 -7.71
CA TYR A 221 9.94 -27.03 -7.51
C TYR A 221 8.55 -26.56 -7.07
N LEU A 222 8.48 -25.75 -6.00
CA LEU A 222 7.21 -25.24 -5.49
C LEU A 222 6.57 -24.22 -6.46
N ALA A 223 7.37 -23.46 -7.19
CA ALA A 223 6.89 -22.60 -8.26
C ALA A 223 6.21 -23.39 -9.38
N ALA A 224 6.83 -24.48 -9.82
CA ALA A 224 6.25 -25.38 -10.83
C ALA A 224 4.99 -26.07 -10.31
N ALA A 225 4.99 -26.51 -9.04
CA ALA A 225 3.82 -27.10 -8.41
C ALA A 225 2.62 -26.15 -8.38
N LEU A 226 2.85 -24.87 -8.04
CA LEU A 226 1.80 -23.85 -8.08
C LEU A 226 1.30 -23.58 -9.52
N VAL A 227 2.21 -23.46 -10.48
CA VAL A 227 1.86 -23.30 -11.90
C VAL A 227 0.99 -24.46 -12.38
N TYR A 228 1.36 -25.69 -12.04
CA TYR A 228 0.63 -26.88 -12.43
C TYR A 228 -0.73 -26.97 -11.74
N ALA A 229 -0.82 -26.65 -10.44
CA ALA A 229 -2.09 -26.59 -9.71
C ALA A 229 -3.07 -25.58 -10.31
N VAL A 230 -2.56 -24.41 -10.76
CA VAL A 230 -3.35 -23.43 -11.51
C VAL A 230 -3.75 -23.97 -12.88
N TYR A 231 -2.85 -24.66 -13.59
CA TYR A 231 -3.12 -25.25 -14.90
C TYR A 231 -4.26 -26.28 -14.83
N GLU A 232 -4.30 -27.12 -13.81
CA GLU A 232 -5.36 -28.10 -13.61
C GLU A 232 -6.75 -27.47 -13.41
N GLU A 233 -6.80 -26.23 -12.87
CA GLU A 233 -8.04 -25.45 -12.72
C GLU A 233 -8.53 -24.88 -14.07
N ILE A 234 -7.69 -24.82 -15.10
CA ILE A 234 -8.04 -24.18 -16.38
C ILE A 234 -8.80 -25.16 -17.28
N PRO A 235 -10.06 -24.86 -17.70
CA PRO A 235 -10.72 -25.66 -18.72
C PRO A 235 -9.86 -25.75 -20.00
N LYS A 236 -9.66 -26.96 -20.54
CA LYS A 236 -8.79 -27.22 -21.73
C LYS A 236 -9.12 -26.31 -22.92
N SER A 237 -10.39 -25.93 -23.10
CA SER A 237 -10.83 -24.98 -24.14
C SER A 237 -10.34 -23.54 -23.97
N ARG A 238 -9.82 -23.19 -22.80
CA ARG A 238 -9.34 -21.84 -22.43
C ARG A 238 -7.83 -21.73 -22.34
N LEU A 239 -7.08 -22.78 -22.63
CA LEU A 239 -5.62 -22.80 -22.68
C LEU A 239 -5.07 -22.06 -23.91
N LYS A 240 -5.39 -20.76 -24.03
CA LYS A 240 -4.90 -19.88 -25.13
C LYS A 240 -3.86 -18.88 -24.67
N LYS A 241 -3.61 -18.81 -23.38
CA LYS A 241 -2.68 -17.85 -22.77
C LYS A 241 -1.79 -18.59 -21.77
N PRO A 242 -0.53 -18.16 -21.60
CA PRO A 242 0.34 -18.78 -20.63
C PRO A 242 -0.18 -18.63 -19.20
N VAL A 243 0.13 -19.59 -18.34
CA VAL A 243 0.12 -19.40 -16.89
C VAL A 243 1.40 -18.68 -16.53
N SER A 244 1.28 -17.43 -16.07
CA SER A 244 2.45 -16.62 -15.74
C SER A 244 2.59 -16.48 -14.23
N LEU A 245 3.77 -16.79 -13.73
CA LEU A 245 4.16 -16.72 -12.34
C LEU A 245 5.14 -15.55 -12.14
N MET A 246 4.92 -14.75 -11.11
CA MET A 246 5.89 -13.78 -10.61
C MET A 246 6.54 -14.32 -9.34
N VAL A 247 7.87 -14.33 -9.29
CA VAL A 247 8.65 -14.73 -8.12
C VAL A 247 9.51 -13.54 -7.67
N PRO A 248 9.23 -12.94 -6.51
CA PRO A 248 10.10 -11.90 -5.93
C PRO A 248 11.50 -12.45 -5.65
N ALA A 249 12.51 -11.66 -5.96
CA ALA A 249 13.92 -11.99 -5.76
C ALA A 249 14.60 -10.96 -4.86
N ASN A 250 15.20 -11.40 -3.75
CA ASN A 250 15.97 -10.54 -2.86
C ASN A 250 17.26 -10.10 -3.56
N LEU A 251 17.39 -8.80 -3.82
CA LEU A 251 18.56 -8.25 -4.48
C LEU A 251 19.84 -8.32 -3.63
N ARG A 252 19.71 -8.46 -2.30
CA ARG A 252 20.88 -8.62 -1.41
C ARG A 252 21.68 -9.90 -1.71
N ASN A 253 21.05 -10.89 -2.33
CA ASN A 253 21.74 -12.11 -2.80
C ASN A 253 22.70 -11.85 -3.98
N PHE A 254 22.53 -10.74 -4.69
CA PHE A 254 23.30 -10.37 -5.87
C PHE A 254 24.14 -9.10 -5.68
N PHE A 255 23.68 -8.20 -4.81
CA PHE A 255 24.26 -6.90 -4.54
C PHE A 255 24.29 -6.70 -3.01
N PRO A 256 25.48 -6.73 -2.38
CA PRO A 256 25.60 -6.54 -0.94
C PRO A 256 24.94 -5.24 -0.49
N SER A 257 24.06 -5.32 0.50
CA SER A 257 23.39 -4.16 1.10
C SER A 257 22.91 -4.53 2.51
N ALA A 258 23.17 -3.66 3.47
CA ALA A 258 22.66 -3.77 4.84
C ALA A 258 21.32 -3.02 5.03
N SER A 259 20.80 -2.39 3.98
CA SER A 259 19.55 -1.62 4.04
C SER A 259 18.37 -2.47 4.52
N MET A 260 17.62 -1.95 5.49
CA MET A 260 16.38 -2.55 6.00
C MET A 260 15.15 -2.24 5.14
N THR A 261 15.32 -1.46 4.09
CA THR A 261 14.25 -1.02 3.22
C THR A 261 14.03 -1.95 2.04
N ASN A 262 13.08 -1.66 1.20
CA ASN A 262 12.79 -2.50 0.04
C ASN A 262 13.98 -2.56 -0.93
N PHE A 263 14.58 -3.73 -1.04
CA PHE A 263 15.63 -3.99 -2.02
C PHE A 263 15.40 -5.35 -2.67
N TRP A 264 14.39 -5.41 -3.55
CA TRP A 264 13.97 -6.59 -4.26
C TRP A 264 13.63 -6.30 -5.72
N SER A 265 13.63 -7.34 -6.54
CA SER A 265 13.15 -7.36 -7.91
C SER A 265 12.28 -8.59 -8.09
N TRP A 266 11.90 -8.93 -9.32
CA TRP A 266 11.09 -10.12 -9.58
C TRP A 266 11.57 -10.86 -10.81
N ILE A 267 11.27 -12.15 -10.83
CA ILE A 267 11.41 -13.04 -11.96
C ILE A 267 9.99 -13.28 -12.50
N GLU A 268 9.81 -13.17 -13.81
CA GLU A 268 8.54 -13.44 -14.47
C GLU A 268 8.69 -14.68 -15.35
N ILE A 269 7.88 -15.71 -15.09
CA ILE A 269 7.92 -17.00 -15.76
C ILE A 269 6.61 -17.22 -16.47
N ALA A 270 6.61 -17.29 -17.80
CA ALA A 270 5.44 -17.59 -18.60
C ALA A 270 5.50 -19.05 -19.05
N CYS A 271 4.56 -19.87 -18.56
CA CYS A 271 4.44 -21.29 -18.89
C CYS A 271 3.35 -21.49 -19.94
N ASP A 272 3.76 -21.75 -21.18
CA ASP A 272 2.86 -22.14 -22.27
C ASP A 272 2.64 -23.66 -22.19
N LEU A 273 1.65 -24.11 -21.45
CA LEU A 273 1.32 -25.53 -21.25
C LEU A 273 0.25 -25.99 -22.27
N GLY A 274 0.54 -27.08 -22.94
CA GLY A 274 -0.41 -27.70 -23.87
C GLY A 274 -1.58 -28.40 -23.14
N PRO A 275 -2.62 -28.88 -23.89
CA PRO A 275 -3.81 -29.49 -23.27
C PRO A 275 -3.56 -30.76 -22.47
N GLU A 276 -2.41 -31.43 -22.70
CA GLU A 276 -2.02 -32.68 -22.04
C GLU A 276 -0.65 -32.55 -21.34
N ALA A 277 -0.30 -31.33 -20.91
CA ALA A 277 0.95 -31.07 -20.21
C ALA A 277 0.97 -31.79 -18.86
N SER A 278 2.11 -32.38 -18.55
CA SER A 278 2.40 -33.02 -17.26
C SER A 278 3.01 -32.04 -16.26
N PHE A 279 3.13 -32.48 -15.01
CA PHE A 279 3.89 -31.73 -14.00
C PHE A 279 5.36 -31.58 -14.39
N GLU A 280 5.96 -32.62 -15.03
CA GLU A 280 7.34 -32.58 -15.49
C GLU A 280 7.56 -31.50 -16.56
N ASP A 281 6.60 -31.28 -17.47
CA ASP A 281 6.66 -30.19 -18.45
C ASP A 281 6.65 -28.82 -17.76
N ALA A 282 5.77 -28.63 -16.77
CA ALA A 282 5.74 -27.40 -15.98
C ALA A 282 7.05 -27.19 -15.21
N LEU A 283 7.64 -28.26 -14.66
CA LEU A 283 8.88 -28.23 -13.91
C LEU A 283 10.08 -27.86 -14.78
N GLN A 284 10.18 -28.43 -15.98
CA GLN A 284 11.22 -28.11 -16.95
C GLN A 284 11.18 -26.64 -17.37
N ILE A 285 9.97 -26.13 -17.75
CA ILE A 285 9.78 -24.74 -18.18
C ILE A 285 10.14 -23.79 -17.03
N THR A 286 9.60 -24.07 -15.84
CA THR A 286 9.83 -23.21 -14.66
C THR A 286 11.28 -23.25 -14.21
N GLY A 287 11.90 -24.41 -14.13
CA GLY A 287 13.30 -24.59 -13.74
C GLY A 287 14.26 -23.88 -14.69
N ALA A 288 14.09 -24.07 -16.01
CA ALA A 288 14.92 -23.41 -17.01
C ALA A 288 14.75 -21.87 -16.98
N ALA A 289 13.49 -21.39 -16.85
CA ALA A 289 13.21 -19.97 -16.76
C ALA A 289 13.81 -19.35 -15.49
N MET A 290 13.72 -20.03 -14.34
CA MET A 290 14.34 -19.54 -13.10
C MET A 290 15.86 -19.47 -13.20
N GLN A 291 16.51 -20.48 -13.77
CA GLN A 291 17.96 -20.44 -13.97
C GLN A 291 18.41 -19.27 -14.85
N LYS A 292 17.70 -19.03 -15.97
CA LYS A 292 17.98 -17.93 -16.88
C LYS A 292 17.73 -16.56 -16.25
N GLU A 293 16.56 -16.38 -15.64
CA GLU A 293 16.09 -15.10 -15.12
C GLU A 293 16.76 -14.72 -13.79
N ALA A 294 17.26 -15.70 -13.02
CA ALA A 294 18.04 -15.48 -11.81
C ALA A 294 19.49 -15.07 -12.08
N LEU A 295 19.91 -14.94 -13.35
CA LEU A 295 21.23 -14.40 -13.67
C LEU A 295 21.34 -12.95 -13.20
N LYS A 296 22.45 -12.63 -12.54
CA LYS A 296 22.74 -11.28 -12.01
C LYS A 296 22.54 -10.20 -13.05
N GLN A 297 22.83 -10.48 -14.31
CA GLN A 297 22.70 -9.54 -15.42
C GLN A 297 21.24 -9.20 -15.72
N GLU A 298 20.35 -10.18 -15.73
CA GLU A 298 18.91 -9.99 -15.98
C GLU A 298 18.25 -9.20 -14.87
N ILE A 299 18.56 -9.55 -13.63
CA ILE A 299 18.09 -8.86 -12.43
C ILE A 299 18.59 -7.40 -12.40
N SER A 300 19.87 -7.18 -12.71
CA SER A 300 20.46 -5.83 -12.81
C SER A 300 19.76 -4.97 -13.86
N THR A 301 19.41 -5.56 -14.99
CA THR A 301 18.74 -4.84 -16.08
C THR A 301 17.33 -4.37 -15.66
N ARG A 302 16.55 -5.22 -14.98
CA ARG A 302 15.23 -4.83 -14.43
C ARG A 302 15.35 -3.75 -13.37
N MET A 303 16.31 -3.87 -12.47
CA MET A 303 16.61 -2.85 -11.47
C MET A 303 16.91 -1.50 -12.16
N ASN A 304 17.74 -1.51 -13.20
CA ASN A 304 18.05 -0.30 -13.96
C ASN A 304 16.82 0.34 -14.61
N ASP A 305 15.88 -0.45 -15.11
CA ASP A 305 14.65 0.07 -15.71
C ASP A 305 13.79 0.83 -14.69
N LEU A 306 13.67 0.31 -13.47
CA LEU A 306 12.97 0.99 -12.37
C LEU A 306 13.65 2.31 -11.99
N VAL A 307 14.96 2.31 -11.80
CA VAL A 307 15.74 3.50 -11.45
C VAL A 307 15.68 4.55 -12.58
N ARG A 308 15.69 4.13 -13.84
CA ARG A 308 15.59 5.04 -14.99
C ARG A 308 14.26 5.78 -15.04
N ILE A 309 13.14 5.10 -14.72
CA ILE A 309 11.83 5.75 -14.63
C ILE A 309 11.87 6.86 -13.57
N GLU A 310 12.44 6.58 -12.41
CA GLU A 310 12.57 7.58 -11.35
C GLU A 310 13.49 8.75 -11.69
N ARG A 311 14.59 8.48 -12.41
CA ARG A 311 15.56 9.52 -12.82
C ARG A 311 15.07 10.41 -13.96
N ASN A 312 13.97 10.06 -14.62
CA ASN A 312 13.42 10.86 -15.72
C ASN A 312 12.96 12.25 -15.21
N PRO A 313 13.56 13.36 -15.69
CA PRO A 313 13.29 14.71 -15.19
C PRO A 313 11.84 15.15 -15.43
N VAL A 314 11.24 14.74 -16.54
CA VAL A 314 9.84 15.04 -16.87
C VAL A 314 8.93 14.36 -15.85
N LEU A 315 9.13 13.06 -15.59
CA LEU A 315 8.35 12.33 -14.59
C LEU A 315 8.57 12.88 -13.18
N ARG A 316 9.74 13.39 -12.86
CA ARG A 316 10.01 14.03 -11.55
C ARG A 316 9.18 15.28 -11.36
N ALA A 317 8.94 16.07 -12.38
CA ALA A 317 8.17 17.31 -12.32
C ALA A 317 6.64 17.10 -12.33
N VAL A 318 6.15 15.90 -12.65
CA VAL A 318 4.71 15.60 -12.64
C VAL A 318 4.19 15.54 -11.20
N PRO A 319 3.08 16.23 -10.87
CA PRO A 319 2.45 16.14 -9.55
C PRO A 319 2.09 14.71 -9.15
N LEU A 320 2.26 14.39 -7.87
CA LEU A 320 2.07 13.03 -7.34
C LEU A 320 0.67 12.46 -7.59
N GLU A 321 -0.38 13.29 -7.61
CA GLU A 321 -1.75 12.86 -7.91
C GLU A 321 -1.87 12.27 -9.33
N ILE A 322 -1.22 12.91 -10.30
CA ILE A 322 -1.19 12.44 -11.70
C ILE A 322 -0.32 11.17 -11.80
N LYS A 323 0.84 11.15 -11.12
CA LYS A 323 1.67 9.94 -11.04
C LYS A 323 0.91 8.75 -10.45
N ASN A 324 0.13 8.96 -9.39
CA ASN A 324 -0.64 7.91 -8.77
C ASN A 324 -1.68 7.31 -9.73
N LEU A 325 -2.34 8.14 -10.54
CA LEU A 325 -3.26 7.64 -11.59
C LEU A 325 -2.51 6.79 -12.62
N ALA A 326 -1.33 7.24 -13.06
CA ALA A 326 -0.50 6.50 -14.00
C ALA A 326 0.03 5.19 -13.39
N LEU A 327 0.46 5.20 -12.12
CA LEU A 327 0.90 4.02 -11.38
C LEU A 327 -0.25 3.02 -11.19
N MET A 328 -1.45 3.49 -10.82
CA MET A 328 -2.63 2.62 -10.71
C MET A 328 -2.97 1.97 -12.07
N ALA A 329 -2.96 2.72 -13.15
CA ALA A 329 -3.18 2.17 -14.49
C ALA A 329 -2.06 1.18 -14.87
N GLY A 330 -0.80 1.53 -14.59
CA GLY A 330 0.36 0.68 -14.84
C GLY A 330 0.34 -0.63 -14.06
N THR A 331 0.02 -0.60 -12.78
CA THR A 331 -0.12 -1.81 -11.93
C THR A 331 -1.30 -2.69 -12.38
N THR A 332 -2.42 -2.08 -12.78
CA THR A 332 -3.58 -2.81 -13.31
C THR A 332 -3.26 -3.47 -14.65
N LEU A 333 -2.58 -2.77 -15.55
CA LEU A 333 -2.18 -3.31 -16.86
C LEU A 333 -1.09 -4.37 -16.71
N GLY A 334 -0.06 -4.11 -15.89
CA GLY A 334 1.00 -5.07 -15.58
C GLY A 334 0.45 -6.33 -14.88
N GLY A 335 -0.55 -6.18 -14.02
CA GLY A 335 -1.23 -7.31 -13.38
C GLY A 335 -1.89 -8.27 -14.38
N ARG A 336 -2.18 -7.85 -15.62
CA ARG A 336 -2.72 -8.74 -16.67
C ARG A 336 -1.69 -9.68 -17.28
N SER A 337 -0.40 -9.44 -17.10
CA SER A 337 0.67 -10.36 -17.51
C SER A 337 1.00 -11.41 -16.45
N ILE A 338 0.40 -11.34 -15.26
CA ILE A 338 0.68 -12.23 -14.14
C ILE A 338 -0.59 -12.98 -13.77
N THR A 339 -0.51 -14.32 -13.69
CA THR A 339 -1.59 -15.19 -13.22
C THR A 339 -1.57 -15.31 -11.70
N THR A 340 -0.42 -15.64 -11.14
CA THR A 340 -0.22 -15.89 -9.70
C THR A 340 1.16 -15.42 -9.25
N VAL A 341 1.38 -15.35 -7.94
CA VAL A 341 2.64 -14.92 -7.33
C VAL A 341 3.10 -15.98 -6.35
N TYR A 342 4.39 -16.27 -6.34
CA TYR A 342 5.02 -17.13 -5.34
C TYR A 342 6.19 -16.43 -4.67
N SER A 343 6.13 -16.26 -3.37
CA SER A 343 7.19 -15.63 -2.56
C SER A 343 7.80 -16.65 -1.60
N ASN A 344 9.11 -16.83 -1.66
CA ASN A 344 9.84 -17.72 -0.78
C ASN A 344 10.86 -16.93 0.06
N ILE A 345 10.67 -16.93 1.38
CA ILE A 345 11.60 -16.32 2.34
C ILE A 345 12.80 -17.26 2.61
N GLY A 346 12.63 -18.56 2.38
CA GLY A 346 13.64 -19.57 2.66
C GLY A 346 13.63 -20.06 4.11
N ARG A 347 14.77 -20.56 4.55
CA ARG A 347 14.94 -21.12 5.89
C ARG A 347 15.18 -20.02 6.91
N ILE A 348 14.31 -19.92 7.90
CA ILE A 348 14.47 -19.04 9.06
C ILE A 348 15.39 -19.75 10.06
N GLN A 349 16.38 -19.02 10.52
CA GLN A 349 17.35 -19.54 11.50
C GLN A 349 17.23 -18.75 12.80
N MET A 350 17.12 -19.47 13.90
CA MET A 350 17.26 -18.98 15.27
C MET A 350 18.36 -19.79 15.97
N PRO A 351 19.02 -19.28 17.00
CA PRO A 351 19.92 -20.08 17.82
C PRO A 351 19.24 -21.34 18.38
N PRO A 352 19.95 -22.45 18.60
CA PRO A 352 19.34 -23.74 18.96
C PRO A 352 18.47 -23.71 20.23
N GLU A 353 18.81 -22.90 21.20
CA GLU A 353 18.08 -22.77 22.46
C GLU A 353 16.62 -22.31 22.29
N TYR A 354 16.31 -21.63 21.18
CA TYR A 354 14.95 -21.18 20.86
C TYR A 354 14.06 -22.32 20.35
N GLU A 355 14.61 -23.43 19.89
CA GLU A 355 13.85 -24.57 19.35
C GLU A 355 12.92 -25.20 20.38
N THR A 356 13.26 -25.08 21.67
CA THR A 356 12.43 -25.56 22.77
C THR A 356 11.09 -24.83 22.82
N TYR A 357 11.05 -23.55 22.47
CA TYR A 357 9.92 -22.66 22.63
C TYR A 357 9.19 -22.32 21.33
N ILE A 358 9.89 -22.32 20.21
CA ILE A 358 9.33 -22.01 18.89
C ILE A 358 8.87 -23.30 18.22
N GLU A 359 7.63 -23.31 17.76
CA GLU A 359 7.08 -24.43 16.99
C GLU A 359 7.36 -24.21 15.49
N ARG A 360 6.99 -23.05 14.95
CA ARG A 360 7.16 -22.69 13.54
C ARG A 360 7.02 -21.20 13.28
N PHE A 361 7.40 -20.81 12.08
CA PHE A 361 7.08 -19.52 11.50
C PHE A 361 6.16 -19.72 10.30
N GLY A 362 5.31 -18.71 10.05
CA GLY A 362 4.46 -18.67 8.87
C GLY A 362 4.48 -17.29 8.20
N PHE A 363 4.07 -17.30 6.92
CA PHE A 363 4.12 -16.11 6.10
C PHE A 363 3.03 -16.11 5.03
N PHE A 364 2.27 -15.02 4.93
CA PHE A 364 1.34 -14.76 3.84
C PHE A 364 1.10 -13.27 3.64
N THR A 365 0.46 -12.88 2.54
CA THR A 365 0.27 -11.48 2.18
C THR A 365 -1.13 -11.22 1.64
N SER A 366 -1.58 -9.97 1.72
CA SER A 366 -2.77 -9.55 0.98
C SER A 366 -2.54 -9.67 -0.52
N THR A 367 -3.57 -10.00 -1.26
CA THR A 367 -3.51 -10.12 -2.72
C THR A 367 -4.86 -9.78 -3.34
N ASP A 368 -4.87 -9.41 -4.61
CA ASP A 368 -6.08 -9.33 -5.46
C ASP A 368 -6.24 -10.55 -6.37
N LYS A 369 -5.37 -11.57 -6.19
CA LYS A 369 -5.28 -12.81 -6.99
C LYS A 369 -5.25 -14.04 -6.07
N VAL A 370 -4.62 -15.09 -6.54
CA VAL A 370 -4.12 -16.21 -5.71
C VAL A 370 -2.62 -16.03 -5.57
N GLN A 371 -2.12 -16.09 -4.35
CA GLN A 371 -0.70 -15.95 -4.05
C GLN A 371 -0.27 -17.00 -3.04
N MET A 372 0.89 -17.59 -3.25
CA MET A 372 1.53 -18.53 -2.34
C MET A 372 2.78 -17.90 -1.73
N CYS A 373 2.96 -18.09 -0.44
CA CYS A 373 4.15 -17.69 0.30
C CYS A 373 4.72 -18.92 1.01
N SER A 374 6.03 -19.02 1.16
CA SER A 374 6.65 -20.12 1.89
C SER A 374 7.81 -19.65 2.77
N CYS A 375 7.94 -20.29 3.92
CA CYS A 375 9.10 -20.22 4.80
C CYS A 375 9.27 -21.56 5.54
N SER A 376 10.47 -21.81 6.08
CA SER A 376 10.71 -23.00 6.88
C SER A 376 11.52 -22.69 8.13
N TYR A 377 11.26 -23.44 9.21
CA TYR A 377 11.98 -23.40 10.47
C TYR A 377 12.16 -24.85 10.99
N GLY A 378 13.39 -25.24 11.30
CA GLY A 378 13.69 -26.67 11.54
C GLY A 378 13.32 -27.51 10.32
N ASP A 379 12.51 -28.54 10.52
CA ASP A 379 11.91 -29.35 9.45
C ASP A 379 10.50 -28.90 9.07
N SER A 380 9.90 -27.95 9.78
CA SER A 380 8.56 -27.44 9.46
C SER A 380 8.65 -26.42 8.32
N MET A 381 7.96 -26.67 7.21
CA MET A 381 7.73 -25.73 6.13
C MET A 381 6.26 -25.35 6.06
N VAL A 382 5.96 -24.06 6.01
CA VAL A 382 4.61 -23.52 5.88
C VAL A 382 4.43 -22.94 4.48
N LEU A 383 3.39 -23.37 3.78
CA LEU A 383 2.88 -22.70 2.58
C LEU A 383 1.63 -21.93 2.96
N GLY A 384 1.74 -20.62 3.00
CA GLY A 384 0.61 -19.71 3.21
C GLY A 384 0.02 -19.28 1.87
N ILE A 385 -1.18 -19.76 1.55
CA ILE A 385 -1.88 -19.44 0.30
C ILE A 385 -3.00 -18.46 0.61
N THR A 386 -3.02 -17.36 -0.11
CA THR A 386 -4.07 -16.34 0.00
C THR A 386 -4.82 -16.20 -1.31
N SER A 387 -6.15 -16.12 -1.25
CA SER A 387 -7.03 -16.02 -2.41
C SER A 387 -8.11 -14.96 -2.20
N LYS A 388 -8.39 -14.19 -3.26
CA LYS A 388 -9.59 -13.33 -3.38
C LYS A 388 -10.70 -14.00 -4.17
N ILE A 389 -10.49 -15.23 -4.63
CA ILE A 389 -11.40 -15.99 -5.45
C ILE A 389 -12.00 -17.08 -4.57
N ALA A 390 -13.31 -17.03 -4.38
CA ALA A 390 -14.04 -18.07 -3.67
C ALA A 390 -14.01 -19.39 -4.45
N ASP A 391 -14.01 -20.49 -3.70
CA ASP A 391 -14.17 -21.85 -4.24
C ASP A 391 -13.14 -22.22 -5.32
N SER A 392 -11.88 -21.75 -5.19
CA SER A 392 -10.81 -22.23 -6.05
C SER A 392 -10.35 -23.64 -5.62
N ASN A 393 -10.02 -24.50 -6.60
CA ASN A 393 -9.46 -25.82 -6.29
C ASN A 393 -7.91 -25.83 -6.32
N ILE A 394 -7.29 -24.66 -6.45
CA ILE A 394 -5.82 -24.56 -6.63
C ILE A 394 -5.10 -25.15 -5.43
N GLU A 395 -5.56 -24.87 -4.22
CA GLU A 395 -4.99 -25.37 -2.97
C GLU A 395 -5.11 -26.89 -2.89
N ARG A 396 -6.28 -27.43 -3.28
CA ARG A 396 -6.52 -28.87 -3.33
C ARG A 396 -5.67 -29.56 -4.40
N ASN A 397 -5.60 -28.97 -5.60
CA ASN A 397 -4.75 -29.50 -6.69
C ASN A 397 -3.27 -29.52 -6.28
N LEU A 398 -2.81 -28.46 -5.61
CA LEU A 398 -1.45 -28.38 -5.08
C LEU A 398 -1.18 -29.48 -4.05
N MET A 399 -2.06 -29.65 -3.06
CA MET A 399 -1.90 -30.71 -2.04
C MET A 399 -1.91 -32.10 -2.68
N HIS A 400 -2.83 -32.35 -3.60
CA HIS A 400 -2.93 -33.63 -4.31
C HIS A 400 -1.64 -33.94 -5.12
N LEU A 401 -1.09 -32.92 -5.80
CA LEU A 401 0.17 -33.05 -6.51
C LEU A 401 1.33 -33.41 -5.56
N LEU A 402 1.48 -32.66 -4.46
CA LEU A 402 2.55 -32.88 -3.49
C LEU A 402 2.44 -34.26 -2.83
N GLN A 403 1.22 -34.71 -2.52
CA GLN A 403 0.98 -36.06 -1.98
C GLN A 403 1.33 -37.17 -2.99
N LYS A 404 1.06 -36.96 -4.28
CA LYS A 404 1.45 -37.87 -5.36
C LYS A 404 2.96 -37.96 -5.50
N GLU A 405 3.68 -36.91 -5.22
CA GLU A 405 5.16 -36.86 -5.16
C GLU A 405 5.71 -37.42 -3.84
N GLY A 406 4.84 -37.93 -2.95
CA GLY A 406 5.23 -38.54 -1.68
C GLY A 406 5.50 -37.59 -0.53
N ILE A 407 5.06 -36.32 -0.66
CA ILE A 407 5.17 -35.31 0.40
C ILE A 407 3.88 -35.31 1.23
N VAL A 408 3.99 -35.54 2.53
CA VAL A 408 2.84 -35.44 3.45
C VAL A 408 2.46 -33.99 3.59
N CYS A 409 1.18 -33.69 3.36
CA CYS A 409 0.60 -32.36 3.45
C CYS A 409 -0.47 -32.36 4.54
N GLU A 410 -0.35 -31.48 5.50
CA GLU A 410 -1.36 -31.24 6.53
C GLU A 410 -1.93 -29.83 6.34
N GLN A 411 -3.24 -29.74 6.11
CA GLN A 411 -3.91 -28.43 6.09
C GLN A 411 -4.23 -28.02 7.51
N GLU A 412 -3.77 -26.83 7.90
CA GLU A 412 -4.04 -26.31 9.23
C GLU A 412 -5.35 -25.51 9.25
N GLU A 413 -6.23 -25.86 10.18
CA GLU A 413 -7.41 -25.05 10.49
C GLU A 413 -7.00 -23.86 11.38
N ASN A 414 -6.54 -22.79 10.77
CA ASN A 414 -6.19 -21.59 11.50
C ASN A 414 -7.43 -20.80 11.93
N ASP A 415 -7.56 -20.58 13.23
CA ASP A 415 -8.55 -19.67 13.78
C ASP A 415 -8.01 -18.23 13.67
N PHE A 416 -8.63 -17.45 12.77
CA PHE A 416 -8.39 -16.00 12.66
C PHE A 416 -9.61 -15.27 13.22
N PRO A 417 -9.59 -14.85 14.50
CA PRO A 417 -10.76 -14.30 15.17
C PRO A 417 -11.37 -13.07 14.50
N GLY A 418 -10.54 -12.32 13.75
CA GLY A 418 -11.00 -11.13 13.04
C GLY A 418 -11.77 -11.40 11.74
N GLN A 419 -11.79 -12.64 11.23
CA GLN A 419 -12.55 -12.99 10.01
C GLN A 419 -14.05 -13.18 10.27
N LYS A 420 -14.46 -13.35 11.53
CA LYS A 420 -15.87 -13.41 11.91
C LYS A 420 -16.53 -12.07 11.64
N GLU A 421 -17.69 -12.08 11.02
CA GLU A 421 -18.42 -10.91 10.47
C GLU A 421 -18.40 -9.68 11.38
N GLN A 422 -17.81 -8.58 10.87
CA GLN A 422 -18.01 -7.27 11.50
C GLN A 422 -19.26 -6.61 10.91
N PRO A 423 -20.14 -6.02 11.75
CA PRO A 423 -21.34 -5.34 11.28
C PRO A 423 -20.97 -4.16 10.38
N HIS A 424 -21.66 -4.02 9.27
CA HIS A 424 -21.50 -2.94 8.30
C HIS A 424 -21.68 -1.59 9.01
N GLY A 425 -20.65 -0.75 9.00
CA GLY A 425 -20.66 0.54 9.69
C GLY A 425 -21.83 1.44 9.23
N THR A 426 -22.61 1.94 10.18
CA THR A 426 -23.78 2.81 9.99
C THR A 426 -23.54 4.02 9.10
N ALA A 427 -22.31 4.54 9.06
CA ALA A 427 -21.92 5.68 8.23
C ALA A 427 -21.89 5.38 6.70
N LYS A 428 -21.62 4.14 6.29
CA LYS A 428 -21.72 3.72 4.87
C LYS A 428 -23.19 3.63 4.44
N LEU A 429 -24.07 3.22 5.34
CA LEU A 429 -25.51 3.18 5.09
C LEU A 429 -26.08 4.59 4.91
N GLY A 430 -25.69 5.56 5.76
CA GLY A 430 -26.13 6.94 5.65
C GLY A 430 -25.79 7.57 4.29
N LEU A 431 -24.55 7.32 3.77
CA LEU A 431 -24.17 7.82 2.44
C LEU A 431 -24.95 7.16 1.29
N LYS A 432 -25.29 5.86 1.43
CA LYS A 432 -26.15 5.17 0.44
C LYS A 432 -27.55 5.73 0.44
N ILE A 433 -28.15 5.95 1.62
CA ILE A 433 -29.48 6.56 1.77
C ILE A 433 -29.48 7.96 1.16
N PHE A 434 -28.47 8.80 1.50
CA PHE A 434 -28.36 10.15 0.94
C PHE A 434 -28.23 10.13 -0.60
N SER A 435 -27.40 9.22 -1.16
CA SER A 435 -27.26 9.10 -2.62
C SER A 435 -28.59 8.67 -3.29
N PHE A 436 -29.33 7.76 -2.66
CA PHE A 436 -30.65 7.35 -3.14
C PHE A 436 -31.65 8.51 -3.10
N THR A 437 -31.66 9.30 -2.01
CA THR A 437 -32.53 10.48 -1.88
C THR A 437 -32.23 11.53 -2.96
N CYS A 438 -30.95 11.75 -3.29
CA CYS A 438 -30.55 12.63 -4.39
C CYS A 438 -31.09 12.15 -5.74
N ILE A 439 -30.97 10.84 -6.03
CA ILE A 439 -31.51 10.24 -7.26
C ILE A 439 -33.03 10.37 -7.31
N ALA A 440 -33.72 10.07 -6.21
CA ALA A 440 -35.17 10.21 -6.12
C ALA A 440 -35.63 11.64 -6.34
N ALA A 441 -34.95 12.63 -5.74
CA ALA A 441 -35.24 14.04 -5.94
C ALA A 441 -35.09 14.47 -7.42
N VAL A 442 -34.03 14.03 -8.09
CA VAL A 442 -33.82 14.30 -9.53
C VAL A 442 -34.96 13.69 -10.36
N VAL A 443 -35.32 12.43 -10.14
CA VAL A 443 -36.40 11.77 -10.85
C VAL A 443 -37.72 12.51 -10.66
N LEU A 444 -38.05 12.89 -9.42
CA LEU A 444 -39.28 13.64 -9.12
C LEU A 444 -39.28 15.01 -9.78
N CYS A 445 -38.16 15.73 -9.77
CA CYS A 445 -38.06 17.03 -10.47
C CYS A 445 -38.33 16.89 -11.97
N TRP A 446 -37.77 15.86 -12.63
CA TRP A 446 -38.01 15.61 -14.03
C TRP A 446 -39.46 15.17 -14.32
N MET A 447 -40.03 14.32 -13.47
CA MET A 447 -41.45 13.96 -13.61
C MET A 447 -42.35 15.18 -13.51
N MET A 448 -42.15 16.02 -12.52
CA MET A 448 -42.91 17.28 -12.36
C MET A 448 -42.70 18.24 -13.54
N ASN A 449 -41.45 18.35 -14.04
CA ASN A 449 -41.15 19.18 -15.20
C ASN A 449 -41.92 18.72 -16.43
N PHE A 450 -41.96 17.41 -16.73
CA PHE A 450 -42.68 16.88 -17.89
C PHE A 450 -44.20 17.00 -17.73
N LEU A 451 -44.72 16.83 -16.52
CA LEU A 451 -46.18 16.84 -16.29
C LEU A 451 -46.74 18.28 -16.19
N ALA A 452 -46.03 19.20 -15.50
CA ALA A 452 -46.58 20.51 -15.18
C ALA A 452 -46.03 21.63 -16.07
N THR A 453 -44.75 21.55 -16.49
CA THR A 453 -44.04 22.64 -17.19
C THR A 453 -43.12 22.14 -18.30
N PRO A 454 -43.60 21.41 -19.33
CA PRO A 454 -42.74 20.78 -20.33
C PRO A 454 -41.92 21.75 -21.18
N GLN A 455 -42.32 23.04 -21.22
CA GLN A 455 -41.63 24.09 -21.99
C GLN A 455 -40.45 24.72 -21.22
N MET A 456 -40.32 24.47 -19.91
CA MET A 456 -39.27 25.04 -19.07
C MET A 456 -38.28 23.99 -18.62
N TRP A 457 -36.97 24.25 -18.75
CA TRP A 457 -35.88 23.33 -18.39
C TRP A 457 -35.41 23.47 -16.93
N TRP A 458 -36.31 23.81 -15.99
CA TRP A 458 -35.93 24.05 -14.59
C TRP A 458 -35.42 22.78 -13.90
N ALA A 459 -35.88 21.57 -14.30
CA ALA A 459 -35.39 20.32 -13.77
C ALA A 459 -33.89 20.08 -14.07
N GLY A 460 -33.36 20.64 -15.16
CA GLY A 460 -31.94 20.65 -15.47
C GLY A 460 -31.11 21.37 -14.42
N TYR A 461 -31.58 22.60 -14.04
CA TYR A 461 -30.93 23.38 -12.96
C TYR A 461 -31.04 22.69 -11.61
N ALA A 462 -32.20 22.12 -11.28
CA ALA A 462 -32.38 21.32 -10.05
C ALA A 462 -31.44 20.13 -10.01
N THR A 463 -31.30 19.41 -11.12
CA THR A 463 -30.37 18.28 -11.26
C THR A 463 -28.92 18.70 -11.03
N ALA A 464 -28.49 19.80 -11.62
CA ALA A 464 -27.14 20.34 -11.43
C ALA A 464 -26.90 20.71 -9.96
N GLY A 465 -27.86 21.37 -9.30
CA GLY A 465 -27.78 21.73 -7.87
C GLY A 465 -27.69 20.49 -6.97
N VAL A 466 -28.54 19.48 -7.18
CA VAL A 466 -28.50 18.21 -6.43
C VAL A 466 -27.16 17.48 -6.65
N PHE A 467 -26.67 17.46 -7.88
CA PHE A 467 -25.38 16.83 -8.21
C PHE A 467 -24.21 17.54 -7.51
N CYS A 468 -24.19 18.88 -7.51
CA CYS A 468 -23.18 19.65 -6.78
C CYS A 468 -23.22 19.37 -5.28
N ALA A 469 -24.41 19.38 -4.67
CA ALA A 469 -24.58 19.06 -3.25
C ALA A 469 -24.14 17.63 -2.92
N TRP A 470 -24.50 16.65 -3.76
CA TRP A 470 -24.07 15.26 -3.62
C TRP A 470 -22.54 15.14 -3.72
N LEU A 471 -21.92 15.81 -4.68
CA LEU A 471 -20.47 15.79 -4.88
C LEU A 471 -19.72 16.36 -3.67
N LEU A 472 -20.16 17.52 -3.15
CA LEU A 472 -19.59 18.17 -1.97
C LEU A 472 -19.65 17.26 -0.75
N ILE A 473 -20.80 16.66 -0.48
CA ILE A 473 -20.99 15.76 0.68
C ILE A 473 -20.17 14.48 0.51
N ARG A 474 -20.17 13.88 -0.69
CA ARG A 474 -19.39 12.68 -0.97
C ARG A 474 -17.89 12.90 -0.82
N VAL A 475 -17.35 13.99 -1.37
CA VAL A 475 -15.95 14.35 -1.20
C VAL A 475 -15.65 14.71 0.24
N GLY A 476 -16.52 15.45 0.91
CA GLY A 476 -16.42 15.75 2.33
C GLY A 476 -16.32 14.48 3.18
N TYR A 477 -17.15 13.49 2.89
CA TYR A 477 -17.10 12.18 3.56
C TYR A 477 -15.81 11.42 3.27
N GLN A 478 -15.37 11.39 2.02
CA GLN A 478 -14.10 10.72 1.63
C GLN A 478 -12.87 11.38 2.27
N LYS A 479 -12.87 12.71 2.41
CA LYS A 479 -11.74 13.49 2.96
C LYS A 479 -11.92 13.88 4.43
N ARG A 480 -12.93 13.34 5.13
CA ARG A 480 -13.24 13.67 6.54
C ARG A 480 -12.10 13.46 7.52
N LYS A 481 -11.16 12.55 7.18
CA LYS A 481 -10.00 12.23 8.01
C LYS A 481 -8.93 13.34 8.00
N ASN A 482 -8.93 14.22 6.97
CA ASN A 482 -8.04 15.37 6.90
C ASN A 482 -8.88 16.64 6.60
N PRO A 483 -9.28 17.40 7.64
CA PRO A 483 -10.19 18.54 7.48
C PRO A 483 -9.59 19.66 6.64
N LEU A 484 -8.28 19.89 6.69
CA LEU A 484 -7.61 20.92 5.87
C LEU A 484 -7.63 20.55 4.38
N LYS A 485 -7.31 19.32 4.05
CA LYS A 485 -7.39 18.81 2.69
C LYS A 485 -8.83 18.83 2.17
N ASN A 486 -9.78 18.50 3.03
CA ASN A 486 -11.20 18.59 2.70
C ASN A 486 -11.59 20.03 2.34
N SER A 487 -11.19 21.02 3.16
CA SER A 487 -11.47 22.45 2.89
C SER A 487 -10.91 22.90 1.54
N MET A 488 -9.69 22.49 1.15
CA MET A 488 -9.14 22.79 -0.18
C MET A 488 -9.96 22.20 -1.33
N TRP A 489 -10.38 20.94 -1.21
CA TRP A 489 -11.23 20.32 -2.23
C TRP A 489 -12.59 21.01 -2.34
N GLN A 490 -13.19 21.38 -1.20
CA GLN A 490 -14.45 22.14 -1.18
C GLN A 490 -14.28 23.49 -1.89
N LEU A 491 -13.17 24.22 -1.64
CA LEU A 491 -12.88 25.47 -2.35
C LEU A 491 -12.85 25.27 -3.87
N ILE A 492 -12.14 24.25 -4.37
CA ILE A 492 -12.04 23.97 -5.80
C ILE A 492 -13.44 23.70 -6.39
N PHE A 493 -14.25 22.86 -5.74
CA PHE A 493 -15.59 22.54 -6.23
C PHE A 493 -16.53 23.74 -6.18
N ILE A 494 -16.44 24.58 -5.15
CA ILE A 494 -17.24 25.82 -5.05
C ILE A 494 -16.87 26.78 -6.19
N MET A 495 -15.57 26.98 -6.45
CA MET A 495 -15.13 27.87 -7.54
C MET A 495 -15.61 27.38 -8.91
N ILE A 496 -15.39 26.10 -9.22
CA ILE A 496 -15.83 25.50 -10.49
C ILE A 496 -17.35 25.52 -10.60
N GLY A 497 -18.07 25.13 -9.55
CA GLY A 497 -19.53 25.12 -9.51
C GLY A 497 -20.13 26.51 -9.71
N ALA A 498 -19.56 27.56 -9.08
CA ALA A 498 -19.99 28.93 -9.25
C ALA A 498 -19.82 29.42 -10.69
N ILE A 499 -18.67 29.13 -11.31
CA ILE A 499 -18.41 29.50 -12.72
C ILE A 499 -19.40 28.78 -13.65
N LEU A 500 -19.59 27.49 -13.49
CA LEU A 500 -20.49 26.68 -14.33
C LEU A 500 -21.94 27.17 -14.17
N TRP A 501 -22.34 27.51 -12.94
CA TRP A 501 -23.69 28.04 -12.68
C TRP A 501 -23.90 29.41 -13.29
N ASP A 502 -22.96 30.35 -13.16
CA ASP A 502 -23.00 31.66 -13.76
C ASP A 502 -23.05 31.57 -15.30
N TYR A 503 -22.28 30.67 -15.88
CA TYR A 503 -22.31 30.37 -17.32
C TYR A 503 -23.68 29.85 -17.77
N ALA A 504 -24.25 28.90 -17.04
CA ALA A 504 -25.54 28.28 -17.36
C ALA A 504 -26.73 29.27 -17.22
N THR A 505 -26.58 30.30 -16.37
CA THR A 505 -27.62 31.32 -16.13
C THR A 505 -27.45 32.59 -16.98
N GLY A 506 -26.55 32.57 -17.99
CA GLY A 506 -26.39 33.64 -18.97
C GLY A 506 -25.23 34.58 -18.70
N TRP A 507 -24.25 34.19 -17.89
CA TRP A 507 -23.01 34.92 -17.61
C TRP A 507 -23.19 36.33 -17.09
N ILE A 508 -23.72 36.46 -15.89
CA ILE A 508 -23.89 37.77 -15.21
C ILE A 508 -22.55 38.25 -14.63
N GLY A 509 -21.62 37.34 -14.35
CA GLY A 509 -20.27 37.61 -13.82
C GLY A 509 -20.17 37.58 -12.28
N TRP A 510 -21.24 37.28 -11.56
CA TRP A 510 -21.26 37.26 -10.09
C TRP A 510 -20.28 36.25 -9.50
N SER A 511 -20.02 35.12 -10.23
CA SER A 511 -19.09 34.08 -9.81
C SER A 511 -17.66 34.59 -9.69
N VAL A 512 -17.19 35.35 -10.69
CA VAL A 512 -15.83 35.89 -10.75
C VAL A 512 -15.67 37.17 -9.96
N ASP A 513 -16.74 38.01 -9.90
CA ASP A 513 -16.72 39.28 -9.19
C ASP A 513 -16.75 39.12 -7.66
N PHE A 514 -17.56 38.17 -7.15
CA PHE A 514 -17.81 38.03 -5.72
C PHE A 514 -17.56 36.64 -5.16
N ALA A 515 -18.10 35.57 -5.80
CA ALA A 515 -18.12 34.24 -5.20
C ALA A 515 -16.69 33.65 -5.05
N ILE A 516 -15.86 33.77 -6.06
CA ILE A 516 -14.49 33.26 -6.02
C ILE A 516 -13.62 34.02 -5.02
N PRO A 517 -13.52 35.36 -5.03
CA PRO A 517 -12.75 36.09 -4.02
C PRO A 517 -13.20 35.80 -2.60
N LEU A 518 -14.51 35.75 -2.35
CA LEU A 518 -15.08 35.45 -1.04
C LEU A 518 -14.76 34.03 -0.59
N ALA A 519 -14.92 33.04 -1.48
CA ALA A 519 -14.61 31.64 -1.18
C ALA A 519 -13.13 31.44 -0.79
N VAL A 520 -12.19 32.12 -1.48
CA VAL A 520 -10.76 32.07 -1.16
C VAL A 520 -10.48 32.64 0.23
N LEU A 521 -11.05 33.81 0.56
CA LEU A 521 -10.88 34.43 1.88
C LEU A 521 -11.48 33.58 3.01
N LEU A 522 -12.69 33.07 2.81
CA LEU A 522 -13.35 32.19 3.79
C LEU A 522 -12.56 30.87 3.99
N ASN A 523 -12.01 30.30 2.92
CA ASN A 523 -11.18 29.11 3.04
C ASN A 523 -9.92 29.38 3.87
N GLY A 524 -9.25 30.52 3.68
CA GLY A 524 -8.10 30.92 4.49
C GLY A 524 -8.43 31.03 5.99
N ALA A 525 -9.54 31.66 6.31
CA ALA A 525 -10.05 31.78 7.69
C ALA A 525 -10.41 30.39 8.27
N THR A 526 -11.14 29.57 7.50
CA THR A 526 -11.54 28.21 7.89
C THR A 526 -10.32 27.34 8.20
N MET A 527 -9.27 27.41 7.40
CA MET A 527 -8.04 26.63 7.62
C MET A 527 -7.33 27.02 8.93
N GLN A 528 -7.28 28.31 9.26
CA GLN A 528 -6.70 28.75 10.53
C GLN A 528 -7.52 28.27 11.73
N ILE A 529 -8.85 28.34 11.62
CA ILE A 529 -9.77 27.87 12.68
C ILE A 529 -9.58 26.36 12.87
N LEU A 530 -9.58 25.57 11.78
CA LEU A 530 -9.41 24.13 11.83
C LEU A 530 -8.04 23.74 12.43
N ALA A 531 -6.95 24.40 12.00
CA ALA A 531 -5.61 24.11 12.54
C ALA A 531 -5.55 24.32 14.06
N ARG A 532 -6.20 25.37 14.59
CA ARG A 532 -6.29 25.63 16.02
C ARG A 532 -7.22 24.66 16.75
N ALA A 533 -8.41 24.42 16.20
CA ALA A 533 -9.42 23.54 16.81
C ALA A 533 -8.93 22.10 16.97
N TYR A 534 -8.20 21.58 15.97
CA TYR A 534 -7.63 20.24 15.99
C TYR A 534 -6.23 20.18 16.63
N LYS A 535 -5.71 21.28 17.19
CA LYS A 535 -4.38 21.39 17.83
C LYS A 535 -3.27 20.77 16.97
N MET A 536 -3.29 21.04 15.66
CA MET A 536 -2.36 20.43 14.71
C MET A 536 -0.95 20.99 14.88
N GLU A 537 0.07 20.17 14.63
CA GLU A 537 1.45 20.63 14.58
C GLU A 537 1.70 21.56 13.38
N VAL A 538 2.66 22.48 13.53
CA VAL A 538 2.99 23.48 12.49
C VAL A 538 3.33 22.81 11.15
N SER A 539 4.07 21.73 11.17
CA SER A 539 4.45 20.93 10.00
C SER A 539 3.27 20.37 9.22
N GLU A 540 2.11 20.21 9.86
CA GLU A 540 0.93 19.62 9.26
C GLU A 540 0.08 20.60 8.48
N TYR A 541 -0.11 21.77 9.04
CA TYR A 541 -1.03 22.75 8.46
C TYR A 541 -0.34 23.84 7.63
N LEU A 542 0.97 24.07 7.82
CA LEU A 542 1.69 25.17 7.16
C LEU A 542 1.57 25.10 5.63
N PHE A 543 1.68 23.91 5.06
CA PHE A 543 1.54 23.73 3.62
C PHE A 543 0.12 24.04 3.10
N TYR A 544 -0.92 23.66 3.84
CA TYR A 544 -2.30 23.97 3.47
C TYR A 544 -2.61 25.46 3.62
N LEU A 545 -2.04 26.12 4.63
CA LEU A 545 -2.13 27.56 4.78
C LEU A 545 -1.47 28.29 3.59
N MET A 546 -0.31 27.80 3.16
CA MET A 546 0.37 28.33 1.98
C MET A 546 -0.45 28.14 0.70
N GLN A 547 -1.02 26.94 0.49
CA GLN A 547 -1.91 26.68 -0.65
C GLN A 547 -3.14 27.59 -0.62
N SER A 548 -3.72 27.83 0.56
CA SER A 548 -4.86 28.73 0.72
C SER A 548 -4.50 30.18 0.38
N GLY A 549 -3.31 30.66 0.83
CA GLY A 549 -2.82 31.98 0.43
C GLY A 549 -2.53 32.06 -1.08
N ALA A 550 -1.91 31.04 -1.65
CA ALA A 550 -1.64 30.96 -3.09
C ALA A 550 -2.92 30.89 -3.95
N ALA A 551 -4.04 30.45 -3.40
CA ALA A 551 -5.33 30.47 -4.10
C ALA A 551 -5.77 31.87 -4.50
N GLY A 552 -5.25 32.94 -3.84
CA GLY A 552 -5.41 34.33 -4.25
C GLY A 552 -4.87 34.67 -5.64
N ILE A 553 -4.03 33.79 -6.23
CA ILE A 553 -3.60 33.91 -7.63
C ILE A 553 -4.79 33.78 -8.59
N VAL A 554 -5.83 33.01 -8.25
CA VAL A 554 -7.01 32.84 -9.13
C VAL A 554 -7.75 34.17 -9.35
N PRO A 555 -8.21 34.90 -8.31
CA PRO A 555 -8.76 36.24 -8.48
C PRO A 555 -7.78 37.20 -9.17
N ALA A 556 -6.48 37.11 -8.91
CA ALA A 556 -5.47 37.95 -9.58
C ALA A 556 -5.46 37.74 -11.10
N ILE A 557 -5.43 36.47 -11.55
CA ILE A 557 -5.48 36.13 -12.98
C ILE A 557 -6.79 36.63 -13.61
N LEU A 558 -7.95 36.40 -12.97
CA LEU A 558 -9.26 36.83 -13.46
C LEU A 558 -9.34 38.36 -13.58
N TRP A 559 -8.72 39.07 -12.64
CA TRP A 559 -8.63 40.52 -12.70
C TRP A 559 -7.72 41.01 -13.84
N LEU A 560 -6.50 40.44 -13.95
CA LEU A 560 -5.53 40.81 -15.01
C LEU A 560 -6.02 40.48 -16.42
N THR A 561 -6.81 39.43 -16.60
CA THR A 561 -7.42 39.06 -17.89
C THR A 561 -8.63 39.92 -18.27
N GLY A 562 -9.06 40.84 -17.39
CA GLY A 562 -10.23 41.68 -17.64
C GLY A 562 -11.57 40.94 -17.58
N THR A 563 -11.59 39.71 -17.04
CA THR A 563 -12.82 38.92 -16.90
C THR A 563 -13.74 39.44 -15.81
N VAL A 564 -13.17 40.13 -14.81
CA VAL A 564 -13.86 40.69 -13.65
C VAL A 564 -14.42 42.09 -14.01
N ARG A 565 -15.70 42.31 -13.75
CA ARG A 565 -16.36 43.62 -13.96
C ARG A 565 -16.22 44.51 -12.73
N ILE A 566 -16.40 43.93 -11.54
CA ILE A 566 -16.30 44.62 -10.25
C ILE A 566 -14.98 44.23 -9.58
N THR A 567 -13.98 45.07 -9.64
CA THR A 567 -12.58 44.76 -9.32
C THR A 567 -12.26 44.75 -7.83
N TRP A 568 -12.97 45.52 -6.98
CA TRP A 568 -12.60 45.67 -5.57
C TRP A 568 -12.56 44.39 -4.73
N PRO A 569 -13.45 43.35 -4.93
CA PRO A 569 -13.36 42.13 -4.14
C PRO A 569 -12.10 41.32 -4.49
N SER A 570 -11.75 41.28 -5.78
CA SER A 570 -10.53 40.63 -6.24
C SER A 570 -9.27 41.31 -5.72
N VAL A 571 -9.22 42.66 -5.75
CA VAL A 571 -8.09 43.45 -5.21
C VAL A 571 -7.90 43.18 -3.71
N ILE A 572 -8.99 43.24 -2.94
CA ILE A 572 -8.94 42.94 -1.49
C ILE A 572 -8.46 41.49 -1.26
N CYS A 573 -9.00 40.52 -1.99
CA CYS A 573 -8.62 39.13 -1.86
C CYS A 573 -7.13 38.92 -2.16
N VAL A 574 -6.62 39.47 -3.25
CA VAL A 574 -5.21 39.40 -3.63
C VAL A 574 -4.31 40.05 -2.59
N GLY A 575 -4.67 41.26 -2.15
CA GLY A 575 -3.91 41.99 -1.13
C GLY A 575 -3.83 41.25 0.20
N LEU A 576 -4.96 40.73 0.69
CA LEU A 576 -4.97 39.92 1.91
C LEU A 576 -4.21 38.59 1.75
N SER A 577 -4.30 37.94 0.59
CA SER A 577 -3.56 36.70 0.29
C SER A 577 -2.05 36.94 0.27
N VAL A 578 -1.59 38.05 -0.33
CA VAL A 578 -0.16 38.41 -0.34
C VAL A 578 0.34 38.72 1.06
N LEU A 579 -0.40 39.55 1.82
CA LEU A 579 -0.06 39.87 3.21
C LEU A 579 0.00 38.59 4.08
N TYR A 580 -0.94 37.67 3.84
CA TYR A 580 -0.98 36.41 4.54
C TYR A 580 0.27 35.54 4.24
N LEU A 581 0.68 35.43 2.98
CA LEU A 581 1.89 34.70 2.59
C LEU A 581 3.16 35.35 3.14
N ILE A 582 3.25 36.67 3.09
CA ILE A 582 4.36 37.42 3.71
C ILE A 582 4.41 37.16 5.22
N GLY A 583 3.27 37.20 5.89
CA GLY A 583 3.18 36.89 7.32
C GLY A 583 3.63 35.47 7.64
N LEU A 584 3.19 34.47 6.87
CA LEU A 584 3.66 33.08 7.05
C LEU A 584 5.18 32.97 6.89
N PHE A 585 5.75 33.61 5.87
CA PHE A 585 7.18 33.59 5.64
C PHE A 585 7.96 34.30 6.76
N PHE A 586 7.47 35.46 7.21
CA PHE A 586 8.15 36.25 8.23
C PHE A 586 8.13 35.59 9.60
N PHE A 587 6.99 35.05 10.03
CA PHE A 587 6.84 34.46 11.35
C PHE A 587 7.23 32.97 11.43
N ARG A 588 7.24 32.24 10.29
CA ARG A 588 7.47 30.79 10.23
C ARG A 588 8.46 30.37 9.13
N GLY A 589 9.35 31.27 8.71
CA GLY A 589 10.24 31.05 7.56
C GLY A 589 11.12 29.82 7.67
N LYS A 590 11.66 29.51 8.85
CA LYS A 590 12.48 28.29 9.07
C LYS A 590 11.66 27.00 8.92
N ASP A 591 10.47 26.96 9.53
CA ASP A 591 9.56 25.82 9.42
C ASP A 591 9.07 25.68 7.97
N PHE A 592 8.80 26.82 7.32
CA PHE A 592 8.42 26.90 5.92
C PHE A 592 9.48 26.30 5.00
N MET A 593 10.75 26.72 5.12
CA MET A 593 11.84 26.20 4.29
C MET A 593 12.05 24.69 4.50
N ARG A 594 11.97 24.22 5.74
CA ARG A 594 12.07 22.80 6.07
C ARG A 594 10.97 21.97 5.42
N GLU A 595 9.70 22.43 5.50
CA GLU A 595 8.58 21.74 4.87
C GLU A 595 8.64 21.80 3.34
N MET A 596 9.13 22.89 2.77
CA MET A 596 9.38 23.04 1.34
C MET A 596 10.43 22.03 0.86
N GLN A 597 11.54 21.89 1.56
CA GLN A 597 12.58 20.90 1.25
C GLN A 597 12.02 19.48 1.24
N LYS A 598 11.25 19.11 2.27
CA LYS A 598 10.61 17.78 2.34
C LYS A 598 9.64 17.53 1.18
N LYS A 599 8.83 18.52 0.80
CA LYS A 599 7.76 18.34 -0.18
C LYS A 599 8.17 18.58 -1.62
N PHE A 600 9.17 19.42 -1.86
CA PHE A 600 9.65 19.78 -3.20
C PHE A 600 10.97 19.09 -3.58
N ARG A 601 11.67 18.47 -2.63
CA ARG A 601 12.96 17.80 -2.87
C ARG A 601 14.08 18.76 -3.30
N VAL A 602 14.09 19.95 -2.72
CA VAL A 602 15.10 20.97 -2.96
C VAL A 602 16.05 21.06 -1.77
#